data_8576c4eadbe6f61b203f393a4f49f7bf
#
_entry.id   8576c4eadbe6f61b203f393a4f49f7bf
#
_cell.length_a   1.000
_cell.length_b   1.000
_cell.length_c   1.000
_cell.angle_alpha   90.00
_cell.angle_beta   90.00
_cell.angle_gamma   90.00
#
_symmetry.space_group_name_H-M   'P 1'
#
loop_
_entity.id
_entity.type
_entity.pdbx_description
1 polymer ?
#
loop_
_entity_poly.entity_id
_entity_poly.type
_entity_poly.pdbx_seq_one_letter_code
_entity_poly.pdbx_strand_id
1 'polypeptide(L)'
;MGEEKTSLGGIHISPNAIATIAYHATLESYGVVGLAPKNIADDIVKSITREPLRGVSVDYNGQDIDIEIHIIVEYGTRINSVAESVANTVRFHVERALGLKVNSINVHVAGLRISNTD
;
A
#
# COMPACT_ATOMS: atom_id res chain seq x y z
N MET A 1 3.75 -28.32 5.17
CA MET A 1 3.21 -27.95 5.17
C MET A 1 3.04 -27.24 5.49
N GLY A 2 3.17 -27.05 5.62
CA GLY A 2 2.77 -26.34 5.71
C GLY A 2 2.48 -26.03 6.55
N GLU A 3 2.77 -26.28 6.64
CA GLU A 3 2.29 -26.04 7.18
C GLU A 3 2.46 -25.60 8.00
N GLU A 4 3.04 -25.79 8.14
CA GLU A 4 2.85 -25.41 8.66
C GLU A 4 2.94 -24.82 9.30
N LYS A 5 3.41 -24.78 9.33
CA LYS A 5 3.12 -24.22 9.67
C LYS A 5 2.67 -23.87 10.42
N THR A 6 2.74 -24.06 10.53
CA THR A 6 2.09 -23.76 11.16
C THR A 6 2.04 -23.66 12.24
N SER A 7 2.65 -23.89 12.72
CA SER A 7 2.48 -23.83 13.80
C SER A 7 2.61 -22.85 14.60
N LEU A 8 3.27 -22.30 14.68
CA LEU A 8 3.15 -21.44 15.19
C LEU A 8 2.08 -21.17 15.15
N GLY A 9 1.82 -21.93 14.90
CA GLY A 9 0.93 -21.77 14.86
C GLY A 9 0.01 -21.51 14.14
N GLY A 10 -0.07 -21.75 13.24
CA GLY A 10 -1.16 -21.50 12.42
C GLY A 10 -1.58 -20.09 12.29
N ILE A 11 -0.67 -19.19 12.47
CA ILE A 11 -1.02 -17.82 12.22
C ILE A 11 -1.01 -17.59 10.73
N HIS A 12 -2.16 -17.22 10.26
CA HIS A 12 -2.34 -16.92 8.87
C HIS A 12 -2.44 -15.43 8.68
N ILE A 13 -1.53 -14.87 7.92
CA ILE A 13 -1.58 -13.46 7.62
C ILE A 13 -2.10 -13.33 6.21
N SER A 14 -3.26 -12.72 6.08
CA SER A 14 -3.86 -12.57 4.76
C SER A 14 -3.26 -11.39 4.05
N PRO A 15 -3.19 -11.44 2.71
CA PRO A 15 -2.77 -10.27 1.96
C PRO A 15 -3.63 -9.05 2.24
N ASN A 16 -4.88 -9.25 2.56
CA ASN A 16 -5.76 -8.14 2.89
C ASN A 16 -5.33 -7.45 4.17
N ALA A 17 -4.87 -8.20 5.16
CA ALA A 17 -4.38 -7.59 6.39
C ALA A 17 -3.15 -6.74 6.11
N ILE A 18 -2.26 -7.24 5.29
CA ILE A 18 -1.07 -6.49 4.91
C ILE A 18 -1.48 -5.23 4.16
N ALA A 19 -2.41 -5.36 3.23
CA ALA A 19 -2.86 -4.22 2.43
C ALA A 19 -3.51 -3.16 3.31
N THR A 20 -4.25 -3.57 4.33
CA THR A 20 -4.89 -2.62 5.22
C THR A 20 -3.85 -1.79 5.97
N ILE A 21 -2.82 -2.43 6.48
CA ILE A 21 -1.77 -1.71 7.18
C ILE A 21 -1.07 -0.76 6.23
N ALA A 22 -0.75 -1.23 5.02
CA ALA A 22 -0.07 -0.39 4.05
C ALA A 22 -0.94 0.80 3.63
N TYR A 23 -2.23 0.57 3.47
CA TYR A 23 -3.17 1.61 3.08
C TYR A 23 -3.19 2.74 4.11
N HIS A 24 -3.34 2.38 5.38
CA HIS A 24 -3.41 3.40 6.42
C HIS A 24 -2.07 4.11 6.59
N ALA A 25 -0.98 3.38 6.49
CA ALA A 25 0.33 4.00 6.59
C ALA A 25 0.56 4.99 5.46
N THR A 26 0.08 4.64 4.27
CA THR A 26 0.22 5.54 3.13
C THR A 26 -0.54 6.83 3.35
N LEU A 27 -1.76 6.73 3.86
CA LEU A 27 -2.57 7.92 4.07
C LEU A 27 -2.00 8.84 5.14
N GLU A 28 -1.21 8.31 6.05
CA GLU A 28 -0.58 9.11 7.08
C GLU A 28 0.69 9.80 6.60
N SER A 29 1.18 9.44 5.42
CA SER A 29 2.45 9.96 4.95
C SER A 29 2.29 11.38 4.43
N TYR A 30 3.29 12.20 4.70
CA TYR A 30 3.27 13.58 4.28
C TYR A 30 3.24 13.69 2.75
N GLY A 31 2.42 14.56 2.25
CA GLY A 31 2.35 14.83 0.82
C GLY A 31 1.38 13.94 0.06
N VAL A 32 0.88 12.91 0.70
CA VAL A 32 -0.08 12.01 0.06
C VAL A 32 -1.49 12.53 0.32
N VAL A 33 -2.25 12.74 -0.74
CA VAL A 33 -3.63 13.18 -0.58
C VAL A 33 -4.61 12.06 -0.85
N GLY A 34 -4.14 10.93 -1.37
CA GLY A 34 -5.01 9.80 -1.57
C GLY A 34 -4.32 8.71 -2.35
N LEU A 35 -5.05 7.67 -2.61
CA LEU A 35 -4.57 6.57 -3.44
C LEU A 35 -5.44 6.48 -4.68
N ALA A 36 -4.87 5.89 -5.72
CA ALA A 36 -5.55 5.78 -7.00
C ALA A 36 -5.64 4.32 -7.39
N PRO A 37 -6.65 3.96 -8.19
CA PRO A 37 -6.72 2.60 -8.68
C PRO A 37 -5.48 2.27 -9.49
N LYS A 38 -5.10 1.01 -9.45
CA LYS A 38 -3.93 0.58 -10.18
C LYS A 38 -4.07 0.87 -11.67
N ASN A 39 -5.26 0.68 -12.19
CA ASN A 39 -5.52 0.89 -13.60
C ASN A 39 -6.70 1.83 -13.72
N ILE A 40 -6.42 3.06 -14.11
CA ILE A 40 -7.48 4.08 -14.18
C ILE A 40 -8.55 3.68 -15.18
N ALA A 41 -8.17 2.97 -16.23
CA ALA A 41 -9.14 2.56 -17.22
C ALA A 41 -10.17 1.60 -16.64
N ASP A 42 -9.81 0.93 -15.55
CA ASP A 42 -10.71 0.02 -14.90
C ASP A 42 -11.54 0.68 -13.82
N ASP A 43 -11.39 1.98 -13.66
CA ASP A 43 -12.02 2.66 -12.55
C ASP A 43 -13.54 2.50 -12.56
N ILE A 44 -14.12 2.56 -13.72
CA ILE A 44 -15.56 2.41 -13.83
C ILE A 44 -16.01 1.05 -13.33
N VAL A 45 -15.29 0.02 -13.70
CA VAL A 45 -15.61 -1.32 -13.26
C VAL A 45 -15.40 -1.44 -11.75
N LYS A 46 -14.33 -0.86 -11.27
CA LYS A 46 -14.02 -0.98 -9.87
C LYS A 46 -15.00 -0.26 -8.98
N SER A 47 -15.58 0.80 -9.47
CA SER A 47 -16.58 1.50 -8.67
C SER A 47 -17.77 0.61 -8.43
N ILE A 48 -17.99 -0.37 -9.28
CA ILE A 48 -19.07 -1.31 -9.08
C ILE A 48 -18.69 -2.36 -8.06
N THR A 49 -17.46 -2.79 -8.08
CA THR A 49 -17.01 -3.88 -7.20
C THR A 49 -16.71 -3.41 -5.79
N ARG A 50 -16.52 -2.10 -5.60
CA ARG A 50 -16.30 -1.58 -4.27
C ARG A 50 -15.08 -2.12 -3.60
N GLU A 51 -13.98 -1.93 -4.19
CA GLU A 51 -12.73 -2.35 -3.59
C GLU A 51 -12.26 -1.34 -2.58
N PRO A 52 -12.31 -1.67 -1.30
CA PRO A 52 -11.98 -0.68 -0.27
C PRO A 52 -10.51 -0.31 -0.23
N LEU A 53 -9.63 -1.19 -0.68
CA LEU A 53 -8.20 -0.92 -0.60
C LEU A 53 -7.61 -0.63 -1.96
N ARG A 54 -8.33 0.10 -2.77
CA ARG A 54 -7.83 0.47 -4.08
C ARG A 54 -6.53 1.21 -3.96
N GLY A 55 -5.62 0.91 -4.88
CA GLY A 55 -4.33 1.57 -4.90
C GLY A 55 -3.25 0.81 -4.19
N VAL A 56 -3.60 -0.26 -3.47
CA VAL A 56 -2.62 -1.08 -2.79
C VAL A 56 -2.76 -2.51 -3.28
N SER A 57 -1.66 -3.05 -3.78
CA SER A 57 -1.61 -4.44 -4.21
C SER A 57 -0.56 -5.17 -3.41
N VAL A 58 -0.93 -6.32 -2.88
CA VAL A 58 -0.01 -7.12 -2.08
C VAL A 58 0.11 -8.50 -2.68
N ASP A 59 1.33 -8.93 -2.87
CA ASP A 59 1.62 -10.28 -3.33
C ASP A 59 2.41 -10.97 -2.23
N TYR A 60 1.79 -11.92 -1.58
CA TYR A 60 2.40 -12.60 -0.46
C TYR A 60 2.28 -14.10 -0.66
N ASN A 61 3.41 -14.76 -0.76
CA ASN A 61 3.43 -16.18 -1.02
C ASN A 61 3.79 -16.99 0.21
N GLY A 62 3.71 -16.39 1.38
CA GLY A 62 4.08 -17.08 2.62
C GLY A 62 5.50 -16.80 3.04
N GLN A 63 6.26 -16.16 2.19
CA GLN A 63 7.66 -15.88 2.47
C GLN A 63 8.02 -14.46 2.09
N ASP A 64 7.74 -14.06 0.86
CA ASP A 64 8.07 -12.73 0.37
C ASP A 64 6.82 -11.88 0.31
N ILE A 65 6.94 -10.66 0.77
CA ILE A 65 5.87 -9.69 0.69
C ILE A 65 6.29 -8.60 -0.30
N ASP A 66 5.52 -8.47 -1.36
CA ASP A 66 5.76 -7.44 -2.37
C ASP A 66 4.54 -6.55 -2.42
N ILE A 67 4.76 -5.25 -2.29
CA ILE A 67 3.67 -4.29 -2.18
C ILE A 67 3.82 -3.25 -3.27
N GLU A 68 2.72 -2.95 -3.94
CA GLU A 68 2.66 -1.86 -4.91
C GLU A 68 1.61 -0.88 -4.46
N ILE A 69 1.96 0.39 -4.48
CA ILE A 69 1.08 1.44 -3.99
C ILE A 69 1.02 2.54 -5.04
N HIS A 70 -0.19 2.94 -5.37
CA HIS A 70 -0.40 4.02 -6.33
C HIS A 70 -0.98 5.20 -5.58
N ILE A 71 -0.23 6.30 -5.55
CA ILE A 71 -0.60 7.45 -4.72
C ILE A 71 -0.88 8.67 -5.58
N ILE A 72 -1.64 9.57 -4.98
CA ILE A 72 -1.84 10.91 -5.52
C ILE A 72 -1.17 11.85 -4.53
N VAL A 73 -0.31 12.72 -5.04
CA VAL A 73 0.45 13.61 -4.18
C VAL A 73 0.03 15.05 -4.39
N GLU A 74 0.27 15.86 -3.38
CA GLU A 74 -0.02 17.28 -3.42
C GLU A 74 0.94 17.96 -4.38
N TYR A 75 0.41 18.79 -5.26
CA TYR A 75 1.24 19.54 -6.18
C TYR A 75 2.16 20.48 -5.41
N GLY A 76 3.39 20.53 -5.83
CA GLY A 76 4.37 21.37 -5.17
C GLY A 76 5.23 20.65 -4.16
N THR A 77 4.86 19.41 -3.81
CA THR A 77 5.73 18.63 -2.94
C THR A 77 6.83 18.00 -3.77
N ARG A 78 7.85 17.53 -3.07
CA ARG A 78 8.93 16.82 -3.73
C ARG A 78 8.50 15.38 -3.94
N ILE A 79 8.16 15.07 -5.17
CA ILE A 79 7.57 13.78 -5.48
C ILE A 79 8.46 12.62 -5.07
N ASN A 80 9.76 12.71 -5.35
CA ASN A 80 10.66 11.61 -5.00
C ASN A 80 10.76 11.44 -3.50
N SER A 81 10.77 12.55 -2.77
CA SER A 81 10.84 12.48 -1.32
C SER A 81 9.56 11.88 -0.74
N VAL A 82 8.43 12.26 -1.30
CA VAL A 82 7.17 11.71 -0.83
C VAL A 82 7.13 10.21 -1.08
N ALA A 83 7.51 9.79 -2.27
CA ALA A 83 7.46 8.36 -2.60
C ALA A 83 8.40 7.57 -1.69
N GLU A 84 9.58 8.10 -1.45
CA GLU A 84 10.51 7.42 -0.58
C GLU A 84 10.00 7.34 0.85
N SER A 85 9.40 8.42 1.31
CA SER A 85 8.83 8.46 2.66
C SER A 85 7.70 7.45 2.80
N VAL A 86 6.86 7.35 1.77
CA VAL A 86 5.78 6.37 1.79
C VAL A 86 6.34 4.97 1.91
N ALA A 87 7.34 4.66 1.08
CA ALA A 87 7.92 3.33 1.11
C ALA A 87 8.48 3.00 2.48
N ASN A 88 9.19 3.95 3.07
CA ASN A 88 9.79 3.71 4.39
C ASN A 88 8.74 3.56 5.47
N THR A 89 7.71 4.39 5.43
CA THR A 89 6.66 4.35 6.44
C THR A 89 5.87 3.05 6.34
N VAL A 90 5.54 2.65 5.12
CA VAL A 90 4.80 1.42 4.92
C VAL A 90 5.63 0.23 5.38
N ARG A 91 6.89 0.19 4.99
CA ARG A 91 7.75 -0.91 5.40
C ARG A 91 7.82 -0.99 6.92
N PHE A 92 8.01 0.13 7.57
CA PHE A 92 8.12 0.15 9.01
C PHE A 92 6.85 -0.39 9.67
N HIS A 93 5.71 0.08 9.23
CA HIS A 93 4.46 -0.33 9.86
C HIS A 93 4.12 -1.78 9.60
N VAL A 94 4.35 -2.24 8.39
CA VAL A 94 4.05 -3.62 8.05
C VAL A 94 4.98 -4.56 8.81
N GLU A 95 6.27 -4.27 8.79
CA GLU A 95 7.23 -5.16 9.44
C GLU A 95 7.02 -5.17 10.94
N ARG A 96 6.69 -4.02 11.51
CA ARG A 96 6.50 -3.97 12.94
C ARG A 96 5.22 -4.67 13.38
N ALA A 97 4.16 -4.51 12.62
CA ALA A 97 2.88 -5.08 13.00
C ALA A 97 2.87 -6.59 12.83
N LEU A 98 3.54 -7.10 11.82
CA LEU A 98 3.43 -8.49 11.47
C LEU A 98 4.66 -9.31 11.82
N GLY A 99 5.77 -8.65 12.11
CA GLY A 99 6.99 -9.38 12.40
C GLY A 99 7.61 -10.04 11.18
N LEU A 100 7.21 -9.58 10.00
CA LEU A 100 7.71 -10.14 8.75
C LEU A 100 8.50 -9.07 8.01
N LYS A 101 9.40 -9.54 7.16
CA LYS A 101 10.17 -8.63 6.32
C LYS A 101 9.46 -8.40 5.01
N VAL A 102 9.47 -7.14 4.58
CA VAL A 102 8.92 -6.79 3.29
C VAL A 102 10.02 -6.87 2.26
N ASN A 103 9.76 -7.65 1.22
CA ASN A 103 10.74 -7.85 0.17
C ASN A 103 10.87 -6.63 -0.72
N SER A 104 9.77 -6.09 -1.18
CA SER A 104 9.82 -4.91 -2.04
C SER A 104 8.58 -4.06 -1.84
N ILE A 105 8.78 -2.75 -1.99
CA ILE A 105 7.68 -1.80 -2.00
C ILE A 105 7.93 -0.87 -3.17
N ASN A 106 6.98 -0.84 -4.09
CA ASN A 106 7.05 0.05 -5.25
C ASN A 106 5.95 1.07 -5.13
N VAL A 107 6.33 2.33 -5.08
CA VAL A 107 5.38 3.43 -4.97
C VAL A 107 5.30 4.13 -6.32
N HIS A 108 4.10 4.17 -6.84
CA HIS A 108 3.84 4.80 -8.14
C HIS A 108 3.04 6.06 -7.90
N VAL A 109 3.53 7.18 -8.44
CA VAL A 109 2.79 8.43 -8.34
C VAL A 109 1.84 8.47 -9.52
N ALA A 110 0.56 8.27 -9.21
CA ALA A 110 -0.46 8.16 -10.25
C ALA A 110 -1.04 9.51 -10.63
N GLY A 111 -0.88 10.52 -9.79
CA GLY A 111 -1.42 11.82 -10.12
C GLY A 111 -1.01 12.87 -9.14
N LEU A 112 -1.28 14.11 -9.53
CA LEU A 112 -1.02 15.28 -8.72
C LEU A 112 -2.33 15.98 -8.45
N ARG A 113 -2.45 16.53 -7.27
CA ARG A 113 -3.64 17.27 -6.91
C ARG A 113 -3.25 18.66 -6.47
N ILE A 114 -3.92 19.64 -7.00
CA ILE A 114 -3.69 21.02 -6.60
C ILE A 114 -4.72 21.38 -5.56
N SER A 115 -4.23 21.64 -4.36
CA SER A 115 -5.13 22.06 -3.30
C SER A 115 -5.46 23.51 -3.51
N ASN A 116 -6.75 23.78 -3.45
CA ASN A 116 -7.21 25.13 -3.57
C ASN A 116 -7.58 25.62 -2.20
N THR A 117 -6.75 26.45 -1.66
CA THR A 117 -6.95 26.85 -0.27
C THR A 117 -7.59 28.21 -0.12
N ASP A 118 -8.02 28.78 -1.17
CA ASP A 118 -8.58 30.11 -1.04
C ASP A 118 -9.81 30.21 -0.28
#